data_50c15e7fa4aa5c431eefc132c22824ec
#
_entry.id   50c15e7fa4aa5c431eefc132c22824ec
#
_cell.length_a   1.000
_cell.length_b   1.000
_cell.length_c   1.000
_cell.angle_alpha   90.00
_cell.angle_beta   90.00
_cell.angle_gamma   90.00
#
_symmetry.space_group_name_H-M   'P 1'
#
loop_
_entity.id
_entity.type
_entity.pdbx_description
1 polymer ?
#
loop_
_entity_poly.entity_id
_entity_poly.type
_entity_poly.pdbx_seq_one_letter_code
_entity_poly.pdbx_strand_id
1 'polypeptide(L)'
;NELQELNEVEKPLMLIVEDNYELRVFIKQIFQEAYRFVEANNGEVGLKKAFSDLPDMIITDIMMPVKSGLQMLQELRNDERTSHIPAIVLTAKTDMDSILTGIHTGADDYITKPFSVNYLQAKVENILARRKMLQAYYCKVGYEEGNENKEKDRSVQLSARDAAFLNKLAKIMEEQLGNPELNVDQLVSYFSLSRTNFFHKLKSLT
;
A
#
# COMPACT_ATOMS: atom_id res chain seq x y z
N ASN A 1 -21.92 -6.53 -21.66
CA ASN A 1 -20.83 -5.55 -21.57
C ASN A 1 -20.85 -4.75 -20.27
N GLU A 2 -21.98 -4.15 -19.85
CA GLU A 2 -22.05 -3.36 -18.60
C GLU A 2 -21.74 -4.16 -17.33
N LEU A 3 -22.16 -5.41 -17.22
CA LEU A 3 -21.85 -6.27 -16.07
C LEU A 3 -20.37 -6.70 -16.02
N GLN A 4 -19.71 -6.80 -17.16
CA GLN A 4 -18.27 -7.07 -17.22
C GLN A 4 -17.44 -5.84 -16.84
N GLU A 5 -17.86 -4.66 -17.28
CA GLU A 5 -17.23 -3.38 -16.92
C GLU A 5 -17.39 -3.08 -15.42
N LEU A 6 -18.57 -3.35 -14.83
CA LEU A 6 -18.80 -3.21 -13.39
C LEU A 6 -17.90 -4.15 -12.54
N ASN A 7 -17.73 -5.40 -12.98
CA ASN A 7 -16.85 -6.36 -12.30
C ASN A 7 -15.37 -5.98 -12.43
N GLU A 8 -14.95 -5.32 -13.51
CA GLU A 8 -13.56 -4.84 -13.63
C GLU A 8 -13.25 -3.65 -12.72
N VAL A 9 -14.23 -2.79 -12.47
CA VAL A 9 -14.05 -1.63 -11.56
C VAL A 9 -13.88 -2.08 -10.10
N GLU A 10 -14.41 -3.22 -9.71
CA GLU A 10 -14.30 -3.76 -8.35
C GLU A 10 -12.98 -4.49 -8.07
N LYS A 11 -12.21 -4.89 -9.10
CA LYS A 11 -10.92 -5.55 -8.90
C LYS A 11 -9.88 -4.57 -8.36
N PRO A 12 -9.07 -4.98 -7.37
CA PRO A 12 -7.97 -4.14 -6.86
C PRO A 12 -6.96 -3.82 -7.96
N LEU A 13 -6.34 -2.65 -7.84
CA LEU A 13 -5.36 -2.14 -8.80
C LEU A 13 -3.93 -2.51 -8.37
N MET A 14 -3.20 -3.18 -9.25
CA MET A 14 -1.79 -3.53 -9.04
C MET A 14 -0.89 -2.71 -9.97
N LEU A 15 0.10 -2.02 -9.40
CA LEU A 15 1.17 -1.38 -10.16
C LEU A 15 2.36 -2.33 -10.28
N ILE A 16 2.75 -2.64 -11.51
CA ILE A 16 3.93 -3.45 -11.82
C ILE A 16 5.00 -2.53 -12.40
N VAL A 17 6.16 -2.47 -11.73
CA VAL A 17 7.30 -1.64 -12.13
C VAL A 17 8.49 -2.55 -12.40
N GLU A 18 8.78 -2.79 -13.66
CA GLU A 18 9.78 -3.74 -14.15
C GLU A 18 10.25 -3.29 -15.54
N ASP A 19 11.53 -3.16 -15.79
CA ASP A 19 12.07 -2.72 -17.09
C ASP A 19 12.02 -3.84 -18.13
N ASN A 20 12.17 -5.09 -17.71
CA ASN A 20 12.03 -6.25 -18.59
C ASN A 20 10.55 -6.47 -18.98
N TYR A 21 10.25 -6.26 -20.26
CA TYR A 21 8.89 -6.39 -20.78
C TYR A 21 8.31 -7.80 -20.60
N GLU A 22 9.11 -8.85 -20.85
CA GLU A 22 8.63 -10.24 -20.76
C GLU A 22 8.26 -10.61 -19.31
N LEU A 23 9.10 -10.20 -18.35
CA LEU A 23 8.82 -10.42 -16.92
C LEU A 23 7.60 -9.62 -16.46
N ARG A 24 7.43 -8.38 -16.93
CA ARG A 24 6.25 -7.57 -16.62
C ARG A 24 4.98 -8.23 -17.13
N VAL A 25 4.98 -8.73 -18.37
CA VAL A 25 3.86 -9.49 -18.96
C VAL A 25 3.60 -10.77 -18.18
N PHE A 26 4.64 -11.50 -17.80
CA PHE A 26 4.52 -12.73 -17.01
C PHE A 26 3.87 -12.47 -15.64
N ILE A 27 4.30 -11.45 -14.91
CA ILE A 27 3.68 -11.07 -13.62
C ILE A 27 2.21 -10.72 -13.82
N LYS A 28 1.90 -9.97 -14.87
CA LYS A 28 0.51 -9.61 -15.21
C LYS A 28 -0.35 -10.84 -15.47
N GLN A 29 0.16 -11.84 -16.21
CA GLN A 29 -0.55 -13.10 -16.45
C GLN A 29 -0.85 -13.88 -15.18
N ILE A 30 0.05 -13.85 -14.18
CA ILE A 30 -0.16 -14.52 -12.89
C ILE A 30 -1.41 -13.99 -12.17
N PHE A 31 -1.69 -12.71 -12.29
CA PHE A 31 -2.71 -12.02 -11.49
C PHE A 31 -3.92 -11.50 -12.29
N GLN A 32 -4.00 -11.74 -13.60
CA GLN A 32 -4.99 -11.14 -14.51
C GLN A 32 -6.45 -11.39 -14.12
N GLU A 33 -6.73 -12.53 -13.47
CA GLU A 33 -8.11 -12.86 -13.05
C GLU A 33 -8.56 -12.03 -11.83
N ALA A 34 -7.61 -11.62 -10.97
CA ALA A 34 -7.92 -11.03 -9.67
C ALA A 34 -7.65 -9.51 -9.60
N TYR A 35 -6.85 -8.95 -10.52
CA TYR A 35 -6.39 -7.57 -10.44
C TYR A 35 -6.57 -6.82 -11.76
N ARG A 36 -6.73 -5.48 -11.66
CA ARG A 36 -6.45 -4.54 -12.74
C ARG A 36 -4.98 -4.10 -12.65
N PHE A 37 -4.42 -3.61 -13.76
CA PHE A 37 -2.99 -3.30 -13.82
C PHE A 37 -2.70 -1.90 -14.32
N VAL A 38 -1.68 -1.32 -13.70
CA VAL A 38 -0.92 -0.20 -14.22
C VAL A 38 0.53 -0.65 -14.34
N GLU A 39 1.18 -0.34 -15.46
CA GLU A 39 2.53 -0.81 -15.77
C GLU A 39 3.51 0.36 -15.89
N ALA A 40 4.73 0.19 -15.38
CA ALA A 40 5.82 1.13 -15.53
C ALA A 40 7.12 0.37 -15.85
N ASN A 41 7.98 0.99 -16.65
CA ASN A 41 9.26 0.39 -17.07
C ASN A 41 10.47 0.96 -16.32
N ASN A 42 10.25 1.80 -15.32
CA ASN A 42 11.28 2.33 -14.41
C ASN A 42 10.62 3.00 -13.20
N GLY A 43 11.42 3.28 -12.17
CA GLY A 43 10.93 3.85 -10.92
C GLY A 43 10.37 5.28 -11.06
N GLU A 44 10.81 6.08 -12.01
CA GLU A 44 10.29 7.44 -12.23
C GLU A 44 8.86 7.41 -12.78
N VAL A 45 8.59 6.56 -13.77
CA VAL A 45 7.25 6.34 -14.31
C VAL A 45 6.37 5.66 -13.27
N GLY A 46 6.92 4.69 -12.51
CA GLY A 46 6.23 4.00 -11.42
C GLY A 46 5.77 4.98 -10.35
N LEU A 47 6.63 5.91 -9.93
CA LEU A 47 6.32 6.94 -8.95
C LEU A 47 5.15 7.82 -9.41
N LYS A 48 5.20 8.33 -10.64
CA LYS A 48 4.12 9.16 -11.21
C LYS A 48 2.79 8.43 -11.23
N LYS A 49 2.80 7.16 -11.65
CA LYS A 49 1.60 6.32 -11.69
C LYS A 49 1.08 5.96 -10.30
N ALA A 50 1.95 5.72 -9.34
CA ALA A 50 1.53 5.49 -7.96
C ALA A 50 0.80 6.70 -7.37
N PHE A 51 1.24 7.93 -7.71
CA PHE A 51 0.56 9.15 -7.26
C PHE A 51 -0.75 9.44 -7.99
N SER A 52 -0.84 9.11 -9.28
CA SER A 52 -2.05 9.39 -10.08
C SER A 52 -3.14 8.34 -9.85
N ASP A 53 -2.76 7.07 -9.78
CA ASP A 53 -3.70 5.95 -9.83
C ASP A 53 -3.97 5.31 -8.45
N LEU A 54 -3.12 5.61 -7.44
CA LEU A 54 -3.21 5.12 -6.06
C LEU A 54 -3.49 3.61 -6.00
N PRO A 55 -2.55 2.76 -6.46
CA PRO A 55 -2.76 1.31 -6.53
C PRO A 55 -2.91 0.68 -5.14
N ASP A 56 -3.62 -0.44 -5.08
CA ASP A 56 -3.79 -1.24 -3.86
C ASP A 56 -2.56 -2.08 -3.52
N MET A 57 -1.68 -2.32 -4.52
CA MET A 57 -0.45 -3.11 -4.38
C MET A 57 0.60 -2.69 -5.40
N ILE A 58 1.88 -2.73 -5.01
CA ILE A 58 3.01 -2.49 -5.90
C ILE A 58 3.89 -3.74 -5.94
N ILE A 59 4.28 -4.17 -7.15
CA ILE A 59 5.38 -5.12 -7.37
C ILE A 59 6.44 -4.38 -8.17
N THR A 60 7.66 -4.30 -7.66
CA THR A 60 8.76 -3.54 -8.30
C THR A 60 10.05 -4.33 -8.34
N ASP A 61 10.80 -4.21 -9.43
CA ASP A 61 12.21 -4.59 -9.45
C ASP A 61 13.06 -3.57 -8.70
N ILE A 62 14.22 -3.99 -8.22
CA ILE A 62 15.23 -3.10 -7.63
C ILE A 62 15.99 -2.35 -8.73
N MET A 63 16.57 -3.10 -9.67
CA MET A 63 17.54 -2.61 -10.62
C MET A 63 16.86 -2.20 -11.92
N MET A 64 16.55 -0.92 -12.04
CA MET A 64 15.94 -0.36 -13.24
C MET A 64 16.68 0.91 -13.68
N PRO A 65 16.66 1.25 -14.99
CA PRO A 65 17.21 2.51 -15.47
C PRO A 65 16.45 3.72 -14.91
N VAL A 66 17.09 4.88 -14.93
CA VAL A 66 16.56 6.19 -14.53
C VAL A 66 16.38 6.32 -13.01
N LYS A 67 15.53 5.51 -12.41
CA LYS A 67 15.26 5.45 -10.96
C LYS A 67 15.05 4.01 -10.54
N SER A 68 15.76 3.57 -9.51
CA SER A 68 15.59 2.23 -8.96
C SER A 68 14.26 2.07 -8.21
N GLY A 69 13.81 0.81 -8.05
CA GLY A 69 12.62 0.51 -7.26
C GLY A 69 12.74 0.94 -5.81
N LEU A 70 13.93 0.83 -5.20
CA LEU A 70 14.17 1.26 -3.82
C LEU A 70 14.07 2.77 -3.66
N GLN A 71 14.63 3.54 -4.58
CA GLN A 71 14.49 5.01 -4.58
C GLN A 71 13.03 5.42 -4.73
N MET A 72 12.30 4.78 -5.64
CA MET A 72 10.86 4.99 -5.81
C MET A 72 10.10 4.72 -4.49
N LEU A 73 10.37 3.59 -3.83
CA LEU A 73 9.70 3.23 -2.58
C LEU A 73 10.00 4.21 -1.45
N GLN A 74 11.24 4.70 -1.33
CA GLN A 74 11.58 5.73 -0.34
C GLN A 74 10.74 7.00 -0.53
N GLU A 75 10.55 7.45 -1.76
CA GLU A 75 9.72 8.60 -2.06
C GLU A 75 8.24 8.34 -1.75
N LEU A 76 7.72 7.15 -2.13
CA LEU A 76 6.35 6.74 -1.81
C LEU A 76 6.09 6.65 -0.31
N ARG A 77 7.07 6.18 0.49
CA ARG A 77 6.96 6.11 1.95
C ARG A 77 7.05 7.49 2.61
N ASN A 78 7.61 8.46 1.92
CA ASN A 78 7.72 9.84 2.41
C ASN A 78 6.47 10.69 2.13
N ASP A 79 5.55 10.23 1.30
CA ASP A 79 4.31 10.93 0.98
C ASP A 79 3.11 10.26 1.67
N GLU A 80 2.27 11.05 2.34
CA GLU A 80 1.11 10.56 3.09
C GLU A 80 0.07 9.87 2.19
N ARG A 81 0.00 10.23 0.91
CA ARG A 81 -0.96 9.66 -0.06
C ARG A 81 -0.63 8.21 -0.42
N THR A 82 0.64 7.83 -0.35
CA THR A 82 1.15 6.56 -0.86
C THR A 82 1.90 5.73 0.17
N SER A 83 2.20 6.29 1.35
CA SER A 83 2.95 5.60 2.42
C SER A 83 2.33 4.28 2.86
N HIS A 84 1.02 4.16 2.73
CA HIS A 84 0.24 2.98 3.11
C HIS A 84 0.21 1.88 2.04
N ILE A 85 0.57 2.17 0.77
CA ILE A 85 0.46 1.19 -0.32
C ILE A 85 1.46 0.06 -0.12
N PRO A 86 1.03 -1.22 -0.03
CA PRO A 86 1.96 -2.34 0.14
C PRO A 86 2.83 -2.55 -1.09
N ALA A 87 4.09 -2.93 -0.85
CA ALA A 87 5.04 -3.16 -1.93
C ALA A 87 5.86 -4.42 -1.73
N ILE A 88 5.90 -5.26 -2.77
CA ILE A 88 6.83 -6.38 -2.89
C ILE A 88 7.96 -5.97 -3.83
N VAL A 89 9.19 -6.23 -3.39
CA VAL A 89 10.39 -5.97 -4.17
C VAL A 89 10.92 -7.28 -4.74
N LEU A 90 11.07 -7.32 -6.05
CA LEU A 90 11.76 -8.41 -6.74
C LEU A 90 13.25 -8.08 -6.79
N THR A 91 14.11 -9.04 -6.43
CA THR A 91 15.54 -8.79 -6.28
C THR A 91 16.39 -9.95 -6.83
N ALA A 92 17.55 -9.65 -7.40
CA ALA A 92 18.54 -10.69 -7.65
C ALA A 92 19.14 -11.17 -6.31
N LYS A 93 19.59 -12.42 -6.25
CA LYS A 93 20.17 -12.99 -5.03
C LYS A 93 21.40 -12.22 -4.54
N THR A 94 22.15 -11.62 -5.46
CA THR A 94 23.34 -10.79 -5.19
C THR A 94 23.02 -9.47 -4.49
N ASP A 95 21.79 -8.98 -4.63
CA ASP A 95 21.40 -7.67 -4.09
C ASP A 95 20.87 -7.79 -2.66
N MET A 96 20.48 -9.01 -2.22
CA MET A 96 19.96 -9.26 -0.88
C MET A 96 20.94 -8.89 0.22
N ASP A 97 22.22 -9.18 0.04
CA ASP A 97 23.26 -8.85 1.04
C ASP A 97 23.41 -7.31 1.21
N SER A 98 23.21 -6.56 0.13
CA SER A 98 23.23 -5.09 0.15
C SER A 98 21.98 -4.52 0.82
N ILE A 99 20.83 -5.18 0.72
CA ILE A 99 19.57 -4.80 1.36
C ILE A 99 19.62 -5.06 2.87
N LEU A 100 20.19 -6.20 3.28
CA LEU A 100 20.30 -6.60 4.69
C LEU A 100 21.28 -5.73 5.48
N THR A 101 22.25 -5.11 4.82
CA THR A 101 23.32 -4.33 5.49
C THR A 101 22.97 -2.90 5.84
N GLY A 102 21.78 -2.38 5.56
CA GLY A 102 21.51 -1.04 6.08
C GLY A 102 20.40 -0.18 5.54
N ILE A 103 19.48 -0.66 4.74
CA ILE A 103 18.44 0.22 4.24
C ILE A 103 17.05 -0.31 4.64
N HIS A 104 16.40 0.37 5.57
CA HIS A 104 14.96 0.28 5.77
C HIS A 104 14.26 0.92 4.56
N THR A 105 14.11 0.16 3.48
CA THR A 105 13.58 0.67 2.20
C THR A 105 12.08 0.86 2.19
N GLY A 106 11.38 0.41 3.25
CA GLY A 106 9.94 0.48 3.36
C GLY A 106 9.19 -0.52 2.48
N ALA A 107 9.84 -1.56 1.96
CA ALA A 107 9.15 -2.69 1.32
C ALA A 107 8.47 -3.56 2.38
N ASP A 108 7.29 -4.10 2.05
CA ASP A 108 6.57 -5.03 2.93
C ASP A 108 7.14 -6.45 2.81
N ASP A 109 7.71 -6.81 1.65
CA ASP A 109 8.40 -8.08 1.45
C ASP A 109 9.41 -8.02 0.29
N TYR A 110 10.32 -9.00 0.27
CA TYR A 110 11.33 -9.20 -0.77
C TYR A 110 11.24 -10.61 -1.35
N ILE A 111 11.31 -10.72 -2.67
CA ILE A 111 11.28 -12.00 -3.38
C ILE A 111 12.49 -12.09 -4.30
N THR A 112 13.32 -13.10 -4.10
CA THR A 112 14.50 -13.34 -4.94
C THR A 112 14.12 -13.93 -6.29
N LYS A 113 14.70 -13.40 -7.36
CA LYS A 113 14.64 -13.96 -8.72
C LYS A 113 15.69 -15.10 -8.85
N PRO A 114 15.34 -16.28 -9.46
CA PRO A 114 14.04 -16.64 -9.99
C PRO A 114 13.06 -17.07 -8.88
N PHE A 115 11.78 -16.77 -9.07
CA PHE A 115 10.71 -17.15 -8.14
C PHE A 115 9.67 -18.07 -8.79
N SER A 116 8.94 -18.82 -7.98
CA SER A 116 7.80 -19.59 -8.45
C SER A 116 6.51 -18.77 -8.43
N VAL A 117 5.60 -19.08 -9.35
CA VAL A 117 4.27 -18.45 -9.44
C VAL A 117 3.53 -18.55 -8.09
N ASN A 118 3.46 -19.78 -7.54
CA ASN A 118 2.74 -20.03 -6.29
C ASN A 118 3.33 -19.24 -5.11
N TYR A 119 4.67 -19.05 -5.09
CA TYR A 119 5.32 -18.29 -4.03
C TYR A 119 4.98 -16.80 -4.12
N LEU A 120 5.01 -16.21 -5.31
CA LEU A 120 4.65 -14.82 -5.51
C LEU A 120 3.15 -14.59 -5.18
N GLN A 121 2.26 -15.47 -5.64
CA GLN A 121 0.83 -15.41 -5.33
C GLN A 121 0.58 -15.47 -3.81
N ALA A 122 1.16 -16.44 -3.12
CA ALA A 122 1.01 -16.59 -1.68
C ALA A 122 1.49 -15.35 -0.91
N LYS A 123 2.58 -14.70 -1.34
CA LYS A 123 3.10 -13.47 -0.72
C LYS A 123 2.13 -12.30 -0.89
N VAL A 124 1.62 -12.09 -2.11
CA VAL A 124 0.62 -11.05 -2.39
C VAL A 124 -0.63 -11.25 -1.54
N GLU A 125 -1.18 -12.48 -1.54
CA GLU A 125 -2.37 -12.82 -0.77
C GLU A 125 -2.17 -12.60 0.74
N ASN A 126 -1.03 -13.02 1.28
CA ASN A 126 -0.72 -12.85 2.69
C ASN A 126 -0.63 -11.38 3.10
N ILE A 127 0.01 -10.53 2.30
CA ILE A 127 0.11 -9.09 2.58
C ILE A 127 -1.29 -8.45 2.60
N LEU A 128 -2.11 -8.75 1.61
CA LEU A 128 -3.46 -8.19 1.52
C LEU A 128 -4.40 -8.75 2.59
N ALA A 129 -4.29 -10.04 2.91
CA ALA A 129 -5.07 -10.66 3.99
C ALA A 129 -4.73 -10.03 5.35
N ARG A 130 -3.45 -9.82 5.66
CA ARG A 130 -3.00 -9.13 6.88
C ARG A 130 -3.57 -7.72 6.98
N ARG A 131 -3.60 -6.97 5.87
CA ARG A 131 -4.21 -5.63 5.84
C ARG A 131 -5.71 -5.66 6.11
N LYS A 132 -6.44 -6.59 5.48
CA LYS A 132 -7.88 -6.77 5.74
C LYS A 132 -8.16 -7.13 7.19
N MET A 133 -7.33 -7.96 7.80
CA MET A 133 -7.45 -8.30 9.24
C MET A 133 -7.22 -7.08 10.12
N LEU A 134 -6.23 -6.24 9.80
CA LEU A 134 -5.99 -4.97 10.51
C LEU A 134 -7.17 -4.01 10.40
N GLN A 135 -7.68 -3.82 9.18
CA GLN A 135 -8.87 -3.01 8.95
C GLN A 135 -10.02 -3.49 9.83
N ALA A 136 -10.32 -4.81 9.81
CA ALA A 136 -11.39 -5.39 10.61
C ALA A 136 -11.17 -5.23 12.13
N TYR A 137 -9.91 -5.26 12.59
CA TYR A 137 -9.56 -5.05 13.99
C TYR A 137 -9.79 -3.60 14.43
N TYR A 138 -9.32 -2.62 13.66
CA TYR A 138 -9.50 -1.21 14.00
C TYR A 138 -10.95 -0.75 13.87
N CYS A 139 -11.71 -1.27 12.93
CA CYS A 139 -13.16 -1.04 12.87
C CYS A 139 -13.90 -1.56 14.11
N LYS A 140 -13.44 -2.65 14.73
CA LYS A 140 -14.04 -3.20 15.96
C LYS A 140 -13.61 -2.44 17.22
N VAL A 141 -12.33 -2.07 17.31
CA VAL A 141 -11.80 -1.37 18.51
C VAL A 141 -12.35 0.04 18.64
N GLY A 142 -12.70 0.71 17.54
CA GLY A 142 -13.38 2.00 17.57
C GLY A 142 -14.79 1.99 18.17
N TYR A 143 -15.37 0.82 18.47
CA TYR A 143 -16.69 0.67 19.11
C TYR A 143 -16.65 0.19 20.57
N GLU A 144 -15.47 -0.18 21.10
CA GLU A 144 -15.33 -0.64 22.48
C GLU A 144 -14.34 0.26 23.24
N GLU A 145 -14.79 1.40 23.73
CA GLU A 145 -14.13 2.13 24.81
C GLU A 145 -14.17 1.27 26.09
N GLY A 146 -13.01 0.88 26.60
CA GLY A 146 -12.87 0.44 27.98
C GLY A 146 -12.33 -0.95 28.24
N ASN A 147 -11.14 -1.28 27.72
CA ASN A 147 -10.37 -2.37 28.34
C ASN A 147 -8.85 -2.16 28.14
N GLU A 148 -8.25 -1.55 29.18
CA GLU A 148 -6.80 -1.41 29.32
C GLU A 148 -6.15 -2.75 29.69
N ASN A 149 -6.19 -3.74 28.85
CA ASN A 149 -5.34 -4.94 28.97
C ASN A 149 -5.52 -5.83 27.73
N LYS A 150 -4.86 -5.47 26.63
CA LYS A 150 -4.59 -6.47 25.58
C LYS A 150 -3.11 -6.47 25.26
N GLU A 151 -2.52 -7.60 25.57
CA GLU A 151 -1.16 -8.00 25.24
C GLU A 151 -0.81 -7.62 23.81
N LYS A 152 0.38 -7.07 23.68
CA LYS A 152 1.03 -6.72 22.43
C LYS A 152 1.10 -7.94 21.51
N ASP A 153 0.08 -8.12 20.68
CA ASP A 153 0.21 -9.02 19.54
C ASP A 153 1.14 -8.35 18.51
N ARG A 154 2.39 -8.82 18.52
CA ARG A 154 3.53 -8.26 17.79
C ARG A 154 3.49 -8.51 16.28
N SER A 155 2.40 -8.99 15.73
CA SER A 155 2.37 -9.50 14.35
C SER A 155 1.97 -8.50 13.27
N VAL A 156 1.45 -7.32 13.62
CA VAL A 156 1.02 -6.35 12.63
C VAL A 156 1.35 -4.93 13.08
N GLN A 157 2.45 -4.38 12.59
CA GLN A 157 2.82 -3.00 12.82
C GLN A 157 2.36 -2.15 11.62
N LEU A 158 1.45 -1.20 11.89
CA LEU A 158 1.24 -0.04 11.02
C LEU A 158 2.55 0.73 10.91
N SER A 159 2.79 1.35 9.76
CA SER A 159 3.89 2.30 9.67
C SER A 159 3.71 3.40 10.73
N ALA A 160 4.79 3.95 11.26
CA ALA A 160 4.72 5.02 12.26
C ALA A 160 3.89 6.22 11.75
N ARG A 161 3.87 6.46 10.43
CA ARG A 161 3.09 7.53 9.79
C ARG A 161 1.60 7.20 9.70
N ASP A 162 1.26 5.95 9.41
CA ASP A 162 -0.13 5.52 9.33
C ASP A 162 -0.76 5.51 10.73
N ALA A 163 0.00 5.07 11.74
CA ALA A 163 -0.41 5.21 13.14
C ALA A 163 -0.60 6.68 13.55
N ALA A 164 0.33 7.57 13.15
CA ALA A 164 0.20 9.01 13.41
C ALA A 164 -1.02 9.62 12.71
N PHE A 165 -1.32 9.20 11.48
CA PHE A 165 -2.52 9.64 10.75
C PHE A 165 -3.80 9.25 11.49
N LEU A 166 -3.93 7.98 11.91
CA LEU A 166 -5.10 7.50 12.64
C LEU A 166 -5.24 8.17 14.02
N ASN A 167 -4.14 8.34 14.75
CA ASN A 167 -4.14 9.04 16.04
C ASN A 167 -4.54 10.51 15.89
N LYS A 168 -4.04 11.20 14.84
CA LYS A 168 -4.45 12.58 14.53
C LYS A 168 -5.93 12.66 14.20
N LEU A 169 -6.45 11.69 13.42
CA LEU A 169 -7.87 11.62 13.08
C LEU A 169 -8.74 11.43 14.34
N ALA A 170 -8.39 10.46 15.17
CA ALA A 170 -9.10 10.21 16.43
C ALA A 170 -9.14 11.46 17.31
N LYS A 171 -7.99 12.11 17.52
CA LYS A 171 -7.89 13.34 18.31
C LYS A 171 -8.78 14.47 17.76
N ILE A 172 -8.77 14.71 16.44
CA ILE A 172 -9.62 15.73 15.82
C ILE A 172 -11.10 15.38 16.00
N MET A 173 -11.46 14.10 15.85
CA MET A 173 -12.84 13.65 16.07
C MET A 173 -13.28 13.88 17.51
N GLU A 174 -12.45 13.55 18.51
CA GLU A 174 -12.73 13.78 19.93
C GLU A 174 -12.89 15.28 20.23
N GLU A 175 -11.99 16.13 19.74
CA GLU A 175 -12.03 17.59 19.95
C GLU A 175 -13.24 18.25 19.29
N GLN A 176 -13.76 17.68 18.20
CA GLN A 176 -14.84 18.25 17.39
C GLN A 176 -16.18 17.53 17.56
N LEU A 177 -16.30 16.54 18.43
CA LEU A 177 -17.53 15.74 18.64
C LEU A 177 -18.77 16.59 18.96
N GLY A 178 -18.60 17.78 19.55
CA GLY A 178 -19.68 18.71 19.86
C GLY A 178 -19.93 19.82 18.84
N ASN A 179 -19.19 19.84 17.74
CA ASN A 179 -19.26 20.89 16.73
C ASN A 179 -20.26 20.53 15.61
N PRO A 180 -21.48 21.15 15.57
CA PRO A 180 -22.48 20.86 14.55
C PRO A 180 -22.06 21.28 13.13
N GLU A 181 -21.04 22.13 13.00
CA GLU A 181 -20.51 22.59 11.72
C GLU A 181 -19.45 21.68 11.14
N LEU A 182 -19.00 20.65 11.89
CA LEU A 182 -17.98 19.71 11.40
C LEU A 182 -18.49 18.98 10.16
N ASN A 183 -17.86 19.25 9.05
CA ASN A 183 -18.12 18.56 7.78
C ASN A 183 -16.84 17.89 7.25
N VAL A 184 -17.01 17.05 6.24
CA VAL A 184 -15.92 16.28 5.66
C VAL A 184 -14.82 17.18 5.10
N ASP A 185 -15.16 18.31 4.50
CA ASP A 185 -14.18 19.21 3.88
C ASP A 185 -13.33 19.92 4.94
N GLN A 186 -13.91 20.26 6.07
CA GLN A 186 -13.18 20.76 7.23
C GLN A 186 -12.26 19.67 7.80
N LEU A 187 -12.76 18.44 7.97
CA LEU A 187 -11.96 17.31 8.45
C LEU A 187 -10.75 17.06 7.56
N VAL A 188 -10.95 17.02 6.26
CA VAL A 188 -9.89 16.82 5.26
C VAL A 188 -8.85 17.94 5.29
N SER A 189 -9.25 19.19 5.54
CA SER A 189 -8.33 20.33 5.60
C SER A 189 -7.24 20.19 6.68
N TYR A 190 -7.52 19.50 7.79
CA TYR A 190 -6.52 19.22 8.83
C TYR A 190 -5.39 18.32 8.37
N PHE A 191 -5.57 17.59 7.27
CA PHE A 191 -4.59 16.61 6.76
C PHE A 191 -3.81 17.10 5.54
N SER A 192 -4.10 18.27 5.01
CA SER A 192 -3.48 18.80 3.77
C SER A 192 -3.58 17.81 2.59
N LEU A 193 -4.63 17.00 2.57
CA LEU A 193 -4.92 16.03 1.53
C LEU A 193 -6.12 16.50 0.69
N SER A 194 -6.23 16.01 -0.55
CA SER A 194 -7.49 16.11 -1.29
C SER A 194 -8.54 15.19 -0.65
N ARG A 195 -9.82 15.51 -0.84
CA ARG A 195 -10.93 14.67 -0.34
C ARG A 195 -10.80 13.20 -0.81
N THR A 196 -10.50 12.99 -2.08
CA THR A 196 -10.30 11.65 -2.65
C THR A 196 -9.14 10.90 -1.99
N ASN A 197 -7.99 11.55 -1.84
CA ASN A 197 -6.80 10.94 -1.22
C ASN A 197 -7.02 10.63 0.27
N PHE A 198 -7.73 11.51 0.99
CA PHE A 198 -8.08 11.27 2.39
C PHE A 198 -8.95 10.02 2.54
N PHE A 199 -10.03 9.90 1.75
CA PHE A 199 -10.90 8.73 1.82
C PHE A 199 -10.20 7.45 1.34
N HIS A 200 -9.36 7.54 0.31
CA HIS A 200 -8.59 6.39 -0.14
C HIS A 200 -7.64 5.89 0.96
N LYS A 201 -6.89 6.80 1.59
CA LYS A 201 -6.01 6.45 2.71
C LYS A 201 -6.81 5.93 3.91
N LEU A 202 -7.89 6.58 4.28
CA LEU A 202 -8.75 6.13 5.37
C LEU A 202 -9.28 4.72 5.11
N LYS A 203 -9.87 4.49 3.92
CA LYS A 203 -10.37 3.17 3.50
C LYS A 203 -9.29 2.08 3.51
N SER A 204 -8.03 2.42 3.25
CA SER A 204 -6.93 1.46 3.27
C SER A 204 -6.43 1.13 4.67
N LEU A 205 -6.73 1.97 5.67
CA LEU A 205 -6.26 1.83 7.05
C LEU A 205 -7.37 1.41 8.04
N THR A 206 -8.63 1.56 7.64
CA THR A 206 -9.82 1.21 8.42
C THR A 206 -10.67 0.18 7.71
#